data_e2c8eb586459d6441e9d60246cb1662a
#
_entry.id   e2c8eb586459d6441e9d60246cb1662a
#
_cell.length_a   1.000
_cell.length_b   1.000
_cell.length_c   1.000
_cell.angle_alpha   90.00
_cell.angle_beta   90.00
_cell.angle_gamma   90.00
#
_symmetry.space_group_name_H-M   'P 1'
#
loop_
_entity.id
_entity.type
_entity.pdbx_description
1 polymer ?
#
loop_
_entity_poly.entity_id
_entity_poly.type
_entity_poly.pdbx_seq_one_letter_code
_entity_poly.pdbx_strand_id
1 'polypeptide(L)'
;GLVGSEMCIRDSYVSWVDPYIESARGRYFFFITGNQPFGMIGAAPLTRNKNQYGGGYNYNSTEVLGFPQVHCWMLSGLTLMPTTGQVDPTLGEQHWKSPFSHEGEIVQPGYHRLYLEKYDTWVEQTATDYASFYRLTYTKDCEAEILLNLGGYVGTSTMVNAQVKRSGPNE
;
A
#
# COMPACT_ATOMS: atom_id res chain seq x y z
N GLY A 1 -2.61 44.92 -0.91
CA GLY A 1 -1.58 43.97 -1.00
C GLY A 1 -1.81 42.59 -0.39
N LEU A 2 -2.78 41.82 -0.85
CA LEU A 2 -2.97 40.41 -0.40
C LEU A 2 -2.90 39.40 -1.55
N VAL A 3 -2.26 39.80 -2.65
CA VAL A 3 -2.18 38.94 -3.85
C VAL A 3 -0.89 38.11 -3.91
N GLY A 4 0.08 38.40 -3.05
CA GLY A 4 1.40 37.72 -3.10
C GLY A 4 1.50 36.42 -2.31
N SER A 5 0.66 36.19 -1.29
CA SER A 5 0.81 35.03 -0.41
C SER A 5 0.07 33.75 -0.91
N GLU A 6 -1.01 33.93 -1.68
CA GLU A 6 -1.70 32.78 -2.25
C GLU A 6 -1.02 32.21 -3.50
N MET A 7 -0.26 33.01 -4.21
CA MET A 7 0.48 32.58 -5.40
C MET A 7 1.70 31.72 -5.03
N CYS A 8 2.33 31.96 -3.88
CA CYS A 8 3.48 31.17 -3.43
C CYS A 8 3.11 29.77 -2.91
N ILE A 9 1.86 29.51 -2.55
CA ILE A 9 1.42 28.20 -2.05
C ILE A 9 1.05 27.24 -3.18
N ARG A 10 0.80 27.76 -4.39
CA ARG A 10 0.43 26.95 -5.58
C ARG A 10 1.58 26.62 -6.51
N ASP A 11 2.78 27.14 -6.27
CA ASP A 11 3.94 26.95 -7.14
C ASP A 11 4.88 25.80 -6.73
N SER A 12 4.38 24.82 -5.98
CA SER A 12 5.12 23.57 -5.83
C SER A 12 4.94 22.73 -7.08
N TYR A 13 6.00 22.45 -7.83
CA TYR A 13 5.99 21.53 -8.97
C TYR A 13 5.38 20.16 -8.64
N VAL A 14 5.44 19.77 -7.38
CA VAL A 14 4.80 18.54 -6.86
C VAL A 14 3.27 18.56 -7.08
N SER A 15 2.62 19.73 -7.06
CA SER A 15 1.18 19.84 -7.30
C SER A 15 0.78 19.56 -8.75
N TRP A 16 1.74 19.54 -9.68
CA TRP A 16 1.50 19.23 -11.09
C TRP A 16 1.68 17.75 -11.40
N VAL A 17 2.19 16.98 -10.46
CA VAL A 17 2.33 15.54 -10.61
C VAL A 17 0.98 14.88 -10.39
N ASP A 18 0.49 14.20 -11.41
CA ASP A 18 -0.66 13.30 -11.29
C ASP A 18 -0.17 11.87 -11.04
N PRO A 19 -0.23 11.37 -9.80
CA PRO A 19 0.22 10.03 -9.49
C PRO A 19 -0.69 8.92 -10.02
N TYR A 20 -1.89 9.27 -10.53
CA TYR A 20 -2.82 8.29 -11.12
C TYR A 20 -2.57 7.99 -12.60
N ILE A 21 -1.61 8.67 -13.25
CA ILE A 21 -1.30 8.42 -14.67
C ILE A 21 -1.04 6.92 -14.89
N GLU A 22 -1.75 6.34 -15.88
CA GLU A 22 -1.70 4.93 -16.28
C GLU A 22 -2.13 3.90 -15.20
N SER A 23 -2.54 4.32 -14.02
CA SER A 23 -2.91 3.41 -12.93
C SER A 23 -4.12 2.53 -13.28
N ALA A 24 -4.99 2.96 -14.20
CA ALA A 24 -6.15 2.18 -14.65
C ALA A 24 -5.82 1.14 -15.73
N ARG A 25 -4.76 1.36 -16.52
CA ARG A 25 -4.41 0.57 -17.70
C ARG A 25 -3.00 0.01 -17.69
N GLY A 26 -2.15 0.50 -16.79
CA GLY A 26 -0.75 0.10 -16.69
C GLY A 26 -0.60 -1.42 -16.56
N ARG A 27 0.33 -1.99 -17.32
CA ARG A 27 0.50 -3.45 -17.40
C ARG A 27 1.47 -3.96 -16.35
N TYR A 28 2.67 -3.39 -16.28
CA TYR A 28 3.76 -4.03 -15.54
C TYR A 28 4.48 -3.12 -14.55
N PHE A 29 4.53 -1.82 -14.79
CA PHE A 29 5.45 -0.92 -14.09
C PHE A 29 4.77 0.25 -13.41
N PHE A 30 3.47 0.43 -13.63
CA PHE A 30 2.76 1.58 -13.12
C PHE A 30 2.02 1.21 -11.85
N PHE A 31 2.37 1.86 -10.80
CA PHE A 31 1.67 1.76 -9.54
C PHE A 31 1.74 3.11 -8.82
N ILE A 32 0.66 3.46 -8.18
CA ILE A 32 0.60 4.61 -7.30
C ILE A 32 1.44 4.32 -6.08
N THR A 33 2.24 5.26 -5.66
CA THR A 33 3.22 4.98 -4.63
C THR A 33 3.36 6.11 -3.61
N GLY A 34 3.59 5.71 -2.37
CA GLY A 34 4.18 6.56 -1.35
C GLY A 34 5.71 6.58 -1.42
N ASN A 35 6.30 6.31 -2.58
CA ASN A 35 7.74 6.14 -2.75
C ASN A 35 8.50 7.46 -2.74
N GLN A 36 9.78 7.36 -2.40
CA GLN A 36 10.77 8.37 -2.78
C GLN A 36 11.24 8.12 -4.23
N PRO A 37 11.51 9.17 -5.01
CA PRO A 37 12.17 9.02 -6.30
C PRO A 37 13.49 8.27 -6.13
N PHE A 38 13.70 7.22 -6.91
CA PHE A 38 14.91 6.39 -6.89
C PHE A 38 15.10 5.54 -5.63
N GLY A 39 14.11 5.49 -4.72
CA GLY A 39 14.15 4.59 -3.56
C GLY A 39 13.96 3.12 -3.96
N MET A 40 14.41 2.22 -3.09
CA MET A 40 14.25 0.76 -3.28
C MET A 40 12.87 0.26 -2.86
N ILE A 41 12.14 1.04 -2.09
CA ILE A 41 10.85 0.66 -1.53
C ILE A 41 9.73 0.99 -2.50
N GLY A 42 8.90 0.00 -2.80
CA GLY A 42 7.65 0.14 -3.56
C GLY A 42 6.44 0.23 -2.63
N ALA A 43 6.26 1.36 -1.95
CA ALA A 43 5.18 1.54 -0.98
C ALA A 43 3.86 1.89 -1.68
N ALA A 44 3.05 0.88 -1.97
CA ALA A 44 1.72 1.04 -2.54
C ALA A 44 0.78 -0.07 -2.08
N PRO A 45 -0.55 0.14 -2.06
CA PRO A 45 -1.48 -0.95 -1.84
C PRO A 45 -1.48 -1.93 -3.02
N LEU A 46 -1.58 -3.20 -2.70
CA LEU A 46 -1.76 -4.27 -3.67
C LEU A 46 -3.25 -4.47 -3.91
N THR A 47 -3.71 -4.15 -5.10
CA THR A 47 -5.11 -4.35 -5.51
C THR A 47 -5.24 -5.41 -6.59
N ARG A 48 -4.11 -5.94 -7.11
CA ARG A 48 -4.02 -7.03 -8.08
C ARG A 48 -3.08 -8.13 -7.60
N ASN A 49 -3.49 -9.36 -7.82
CA ASN A 49 -2.62 -10.51 -7.59
C ASN A 49 -1.83 -10.91 -8.86
N LYS A 50 -0.96 -11.92 -8.74
CA LYS A 50 -0.10 -12.38 -9.85
C LYS A 50 -0.84 -12.84 -11.11
N ASN A 51 -2.09 -13.22 -10.99
CA ASN A 51 -2.90 -13.69 -12.13
C ASN A 51 -3.44 -12.53 -12.96
N GLN A 52 -3.27 -11.32 -12.46
CA GLN A 52 -3.63 -10.09 -13.15
C GLN A 52 -2.34 -9.41 -13.58
N TYR A 53 -2.12 -9.25 -14.87
CA TYR A 53 -0.93 -8.63 -15.43
C TYR A 53 -0.58 -7.32 -14.71
N GLY A 54 0.67 -7.22 -14.24
CA GLY A 54 1.15 -6.03 -13.55
C GLY A 54 0.62 -5.92 -12.12
N GLY A 55 0.99 -6.86 -11.25
CA GLY A 55 0.66 -6.78 -9.82
C GLY A 55 1.03 -5.44 -9.22
N GLY A 56 0.21 -4.95 -8.31
CA GLY A 56 0.32 -3.65 -7.69
C GLY A 56 -1.03 -2.95 -7.65
N TYR A 57 -1.00 -1.62 -7.68
CA TYR A 57 -2.22 -0.82 -7.65
C TYR A 57 -2.89 -0.76 -9.04
N ASN A 58 -4.21 -0.89 -9.03
CA ASN A 58 -5.05 -0.58 -10.18
C ASN A 58 -6.24 0.29 -9.77
N TYR A 59 -6.40 1.42 -10.43
CA TYR A 59 -7.47 2.38 -10.11
C TYR A 59 -8.88 1.80 -10.23
N ASN A 60 -9.12 0.86 -11.15
CA ASN A 60 -10.42 0.23 -11.31
C ASN A 60 -10.72 -0.87 -10.28
N SER A 61 -9.79 -1.17 -9.38
CA SER A 61 -9.99 -2.14 -8.32
C SER A 61 -10.70 -1.48 -7.14
N THR A 62 -11.56 -2.24 -6.49
CA THR A 62 -12.34 -1.81 -5.32
C THR A 62 -11.91 -2.52 -4.04
N GLU A 63 -10.85 -3.33 -4.10
CA GLU A 63 -10.38 -4.15 -2.99
C GLU A 63 -8.86 -4.09 -2.85
N VAL A 64 -8.40 -4.05 -1.61
CA VAL A 64 -6.98 -4.13 -1.23
C VAL A 64 -6.69 -5.51 -0.68
N LEU A 65 -5.62 -6.12 -1.17
CA LEU A 65 -5.12 -7.44 -0.75
C LEU A 65 -4.04 -7.32 0.33
N GLY A 66 -3.44 -6.15 0.47
CA GLY A 66 -2.39 -5.85 1.44
C GLY A 66 -1.42 -4.79 0.94
N PHE A 67 -0.33 -4.62 1.66
CA PHE A 67 0.69 -3.59 1.44
C PHE A 67 2.07 -4.22 1.33
N PRO A 68 2.47 -4.67 0.13
CA PRO A 68 3.83 -5.12 -0.13
C PRO A 68 4.78 -3.94 -0.28
N GLN A 69 6.09 -4.22 -0.30
CA GLN A 69 7.12 -3.18 -0.24
C GLN A 69 8.19 -3.34 -1.30
N VAL A 70 8.20 -4.46 -2.01
CA VAL A 70 9.20 -4.75 -3.02
C VAL A 70 8.59 -4.72 -4.40
N HIS A 71 9.23 -4.01 -5.32
CA HIS A 71 8.87 -4.05 -6.74
C HIS A 71 9.88 -4.92 -7.50
N CYS A 72 9.39 -6.06 -7.98
CA CYS A 72 10.14 -6.97 -8.85
C CYS A 72 9.21 -7.45 -9.97
N TRP A 73 9.09 -6.70 -11.06
CA TRP A 73 8.11 -6.83 -12.13
C TRP A 73 6.65 -6.55 -11.70
N MET A 74 6.34 -6.79 -10.48
CA MET A 74 5.09 -6.50 -9.82
C MET A 74 5.39 -6.11 -8.39
N LEU A 75 4.44 -5.47 -7.74
CA LEU A 75 4.52 -5.20 -6.32
C LEU A 75 4.37 -6.52 -5.56
N SER A 76 5.31 -6.84 -4.71
CA SER A 76 5.48 -8.19 -4.17
C SER A 76 6.25 -8.21 -2.85
N GLY A 77 6.69 -9.39 -2.45
CA GLY A 77 7.46 -9.62 -1.23
C GLY A 77 6.57 -9.80 0.00
N LEU A 78 7.12 -9.50 1.15
CA LEU A 78 6.38 -9.53 2.41
C LEU A 78 5.22 -8.52 2.36
N THR A 79 4.01 -9.02 2.46
CA THR A 79 2.80 -8.19 2.41
C THR A 79 2.22 -8.03 3.81
N LEU A 80 2.04 -6.79 4.22
CA LEU A 80 1.35 -6.43 5.45
C LEU A 80 -0.14 -6.27 5.17
N MET A 81 -1.00 -6.66 6.10
CA MET A 81 -2.42 -6.32 6.10
C MET A 81 -2.86 -5.98 7.52
N PRO A 82 -3.18 -4.71 7.80
CA PRO A 82 -3.81 -4.35 9.07
C PRO A 82 -5.20 -4.96 9.14
N THR A 83 -5.50 -5.61 10.25
CA THR A 83 -6.78 -6.27 10.48
C THR A 83 -7.34 -5.93 11.85
N THR A 84 -8.63 -6.18 12.04
CA THR A 84 -9.31 -6.08 13.33
C THR A 84 -10.03 -7.39 13.63
N GLY A 85 -9.97 -7.83 14.88
CA GLY A 85 -10.51 -9.12 15.28
C GLY A 85 -9.73 -10.30 14.70
N GLN A 86 -10.20 -11.51 14.95
CA GLN A 86 -9.51 -12.72 14.52
C GLN A 86 -9.68 -12.98 13.02
N VAL A 87 -8.58 -13.03 12.31
CA VAL A 87 -8.53 -13.39 10.90
C VAL A 87 -7.73 -14.68 10.73
N ASP A 88 -8.32 -15.70 10.11
CA ASP A 88 -7.61 -16.94 9.81
C ASP A 88 -6.67 -16.76 8.61
N PRO A 89 -5.35 -16.73 8.82
CA PRO A 89 -4.38 -16.53 7.74
C PRO A 89 -4.30 -17.70 6.77
N THR A 90 -4.81 -18.87 7.13
CA THR A 90 -4.73 -20.06 6.28
C THR A 90 -5.70 -20.04 5.10
N LEU A 91 -6.72 -19.19 5.17
CA LEU A 91 -7.75 -19.08 4.14
C LEU A 91 -7.33 -18.24 2.92
N GLY A 92 -6.14 -17.63 2.97
CA GLY A 92 -5.56 -16.90 1.85
C GLY A 92 -6.05 -15.46 1.69
N GLU A 93 -5.42 -14.74 0.77
CA GLU A 93 -5.62 -13.29 0.59
C GLU A 93 -7.05 -12.90 0.24
N GLN A 94 -7.80 -13.75 -0.42
CA GLN A 94 -9.22 -13.51 -0.71
C GLN A 94 -10.08 -13.42 0.56
N HIS A 95 -9.62 -13.99 1.65
CA HIS A 95 -10.34 -13.98 2.91
C HIS A 95 -10.09 -12.71 3.73
N TRP A 96 -8.85 -12.18 3.69
CA TRP A 96 -8.52 -10.97 4.45
C TRP A 96 -8.53 -9.66 3.65
N LYS A 97 -8.74 -9.70 2.34
CA LYS A 97 -8.89 -8.49 1.53
C LYS A 97 -9.97 -7.56 2.09
N SER A 98 -9.81 -6.27 1.88
CA SER A 98 -10.76 -5.25 2.30
C SER A 98 -11.25 -4.43 1.13
N PRO A 99 -12.54 -4.15 1.03
CA PRO A 99 -13.04 -3.09 0.18
C PRO A 99 -12.42 -1.73 0.56
N PHE A 100 -12.33 -0.83 -0.41
CA PHE A 100 -11.98 0.56 -0.21
C PHE A 100 -12.66 1.46 -1.24
N SER A 101 -12.77 2.76 -0.92
CA SER A 101 -13.30 3.77 -1.81
C SER A 101 -12.25 4.84 -2.12
N HIS A 102 -12.24 5.31 -3.36
CA HIS A 102 -11.40 6.43 -3.77
C HIS A 102 -11.82 7.77 -3.15
N GLU A 103 -13.03 7.89 -2.62
CA GLU A 103 -13.49 9.12 -1.96
C GLU A 103 -12.63 9.51 -0.74
N GLY A 104 -12.10 8.51 -0.04
CA GLY A 104 -11.22 8.71 1.11
C GLY A 104 -9.72 8.60 0.78
N GLU A 105 -9.39 8.24 -0.45
CA GLU A 105 -8.02 8.02 -0.87
C GLU A 105 -7.28 9.35 -1.12
N ILE A 106 -6.07 9.44 -0.63
CA ILE A 106 -5.15 10.54 -0.94
C ILE A 106 -3.86 9.94 -1.48
N VAL A 107 -3.47 10.38 -2.67
CA VAL A 107 -2.22 9.99 -3.30
C VAL A 107 -1.44 11.24 -3.66
N GLN A 108 -0.21 11.31 -3.19
CA GLN A 108 0.73 12.38 -3.48
C GLN A 108 2.12 11.75 -3.66
N PRO A 109 3.04 12.40 -4.37
CA PRO A 109 4.43 11.92 -4.39
C PRO A 109 4.98 11.73 -2.97
N GLY A 110 5.40 10.51 -2.66
CA GLY A 110 5.90 10.15 -1.33
C GLY A 110 4.85 9.90 -0.25
N TYR A 111 3.57 9.92 -0.58
CA TYR A 111 2.51 9.67 0.40
C TYR A 111 1.28 9.02 -0.21
N HIS A 112 0.74 8.00 0.48
CA HIS A 112 -0.52 7.36 0.11
C HIS A 112 -1.36 7.12 1.37
N ARG A 113 -2.65 7.43 1.29
CA ARG A 113 -3.63 7.13 2.34
C ARG A 113 -4.88 6.52 1.74
N LEU A 114 -5.39 5.47 2.38
CA LEU A 114 -6.70 4.89 2.08
C LEU A 114 -7.38 4.33 3.32
N TYR A 115 -8.67 4.04 3.21
CA TYR A 115 -9.47 3.45 4.28
C TYR A 115 -9.84 2.01 3.96
N LEU A 116 -9.54 1.10 4.87
CA LEU A 116 -9.94 -0.30 4.80
C LEU A 116 -11.33 -0.47 5.42
N GLU A 117 -12.35 -0.58 4.59
CA GLU A 117 -13.75 -0.61 5.04
C GLU A 117 -14.07 -1.82 5.92
N LYS A 118 -13.49 -2.99 5.61
CA LYS A 118 -13.68 -4.21 6.39
C LYS A 118 -13.14 -4.11 7.83
N TYR A 119 -12.10 -3.31 8.02
CA TYR A 119 -11.35 -3.23 9.27
C TYR A 119 -11.48 -1.88 9.98
N ASP A 120 -12.32 -1.00 9.46
CA ASP A 120 -12.51 0.36 10.00
C ASP A 120 -11.18 1.09 10.27
N THR A 121 -10.21 0.97 9.35
CA THR A 121 -8.83 1.39 9.59
C THR A 121 -8.31 2.29 8.47
N TRP A 122 -7.81 3.47 8.82
CA TRP A 122 -7.00 4.29 7.93
C TRP A 122 -5.58 3.75 7.86
N VAL A 123 -5.09 3.59 6.66
CA VAL A 123 -3.70 3.23 6.38
C VAL A 123 -3.04 4.37 5.65
N GLU A 124 -2.02 4.94 6.26
CA GLU A 124 -1.14 5.94 5.66
C GLU A 124 0.23 5.32 5.47
N GLN A 125 0.83 5.56 4.33
CA GLN A 125 2.16 5.04 4.04
C GLN A 125 3.04 6.08 3.35
N THR A 126 4.31 6.03 3.67
CA THR A 126 5.39 6.78 3.06
C THR A 126 6.65 5.94 3.08
N ALA A 127 7.68 6.36 2.38
CA ALA A 127 8.95 5.64 2.34
C ALA A 127 10.14 6.59 2.37
N THR A 128 11.26 6.06 2.85
CA THR A 128 12.60 6.55 2.52
C THR A 128 13.20 5.67 1.43
N ASP A 129 14.46 5.85 1.10
CA ASP A 129 15.15 5.03 0.09
C ASP A 129 15.14 3.53 0.44
N TYR A 130 15.13 3.18 1.74
CA TYR A 130 15.33 1.82 2.22
C TYR A 130 14.29 1.33 3.23
N ALA A 131 13.36 2.17 3.66
CA ALA A 131 12.37 1.79 4.67
C ALA A 131 10.99 2.37 4.36
N SER A 132 9.94 1.57 4.58
CA SER A 132 8.56 2.06 4.58
C SER A 132 8.11 2.39 5.98
N PHE A 133 7.24 3.39 6.06
CA PHE A 133 6.59 3.80 7.29
C PHE A 133 5.08 3.73 7.11
N TYR A 134 4.42 3.18 8.10
CA TYR A 134 2.97 3.08 8.17
C TYR A 134 2.45 3.77 9.41
N ARG A 135 1.35 4.50 9.24
CA ARG A 135 0.51 4.94 10.34
C ARG A 135 -0.87 4.29 10.17
N LEU A 136 -1.27 3.52 11.18
CA LEU A 136 -2.54 2.83 11.23
C LEU A 136 -3.43 3.55 12.26
N THR A 137 -4.59 4.00 11.82
CA THR A 137 -5.56 4.66 12.69
C THR A 137 -6.86 3.87 12.67
N TYR A 138 -7.08 3.14 13.74
CA TYR A 138 -8.31 2.39 13.96
C TYR A 138 -9.40 3.34 14.46
N THR A 139 -10.55 3.33 13.81
CA THR A 139 -11.63 4.28 14.12
C THR A 139 -12.54 3.83 15.26
N LYS A 140 -12.39 2.59 15.70
CA LYS A 140 -13.13 1.97 16.80
C LYS A 140 -12.19 1.24 17.75
N ASP A 141 -12.60 1.09 19.00
CA ASP A 141 -11.92 0.18 19.93
C ASP A 141 -12.02 -1.25 19.40
N CYS A 142 -10.87 -1.87 19.19
CA CYS A 142 -10.77 -3.19 18.58
C CYS A 142 -9.49 -3.91 18.99
N GLU A 143 -9.46 -5.21 18.79
CA GLU A 143 -8.22 -5.98 18.76
C GLU A 143 -7.54 -5.71 17.42
N ALA A 144 -6.52 -4.86 17.45
CA ALA A 144 -5.76 -4.49 16.28
C ALA A 144 -4.64 -5.52 16.03
N GLU A 145 -4.58 -6.04 14.82
CA GLU A 145 -3.58 -7.02 14.42
C GLU A 145 -2.91 -6.60 13.10
N ILE A 146 -1.74 -7.12 12.85
CA ILE A 146 -1.05 -7.01 11.56
C ILE A 146 -0.78 -8.42 11.05
N LEU A 147 -1.46 -8.80 9.98
CA LEU A 147 -1.21 -10.04 9.29
C LEU A 147 0.01 -9.87 8.38
N LEU A 148 0.96 -10.79 8.50
CA LEU A 148 2.13 -10.89 7.62
C LEU A 148 1.94 -12.07 6.66
N ASN A 149 1.76 -11.77 5.38
CA ASN A 149 1.66 -12.81 4.37
C ASN A 149 3.07 -13.30 3.97
N LEU A 150 3.45 -14.45 4.50
CA LEU A 150 4.72 -15.12 4.19
C LEU A 150 4.65 -16.03 2.96
N GLY A 151 3.47 -16.21 2.40
CA GLY A 151 3.23 -17.00 1.19
C GLY A 151 3.11 -16.16 -0.09
N GLY A 152 3.46 -14.87 -0.02
CA GLY A 152 3.35 -13.96 -1.14
C GLY A 152 4.32 -14.26 -2.29
N TYR A 153 4.33 -13.36 -3.27
CA TYR A 153 5.16 -13.50 -4.46
C TYR A 153 6.40 -12.62 -4.38
N VAL A 154 7.45 -13.04 -5.07
CA VAL A 154 8.59 -12.19 -5.40
C VAL A 154 8.77 -12.26 -6.92
N GLY A 155 8.34 -11.21 -7.61
CA GLY A 155 8.24 -11.22 -9.06
C GLY A 155 7.28 -12.31 -9.55
N THR A 156 7.75 -13.21 -10.40
CA THR A 156 6.98 -14.36 -10.91
C THR A 156 7.04 -15.59 -10.01
N SER A 157 7.87 -15.54 -8.97
CA SER A 157 8.10 -16.67 -8.06
C SER A 157 7.27 -16.54 -6.79
N THR A 158 6.97 -17.67 -6.17
CA THR A 158 6.30 -17.73 -4.88
C THR A 158 7.34 -17.83 -3.77
N MET A 159 7.13 -17.15 -2.66
CA MET A 159 7.95 -17.34 -1.46
C MET A 159 7.71 -18.73 -0.89
N VAL A 160 8.79 -19.43 -0.56
CA VAL A 160 8.75 -20.77 0.08
C VAL A 160 9.66 -20.76 1.31
N ASN A 161 9.30 -21.54 2.32
CA ASN A 161 10.08 -21.69 3.55
C ASN A 161 10.35 -20.38 4.30
N ALA A 162 9.45 -19.41 4.15
CA ALA A 162 9.53 -18.15 4.89
C ALA A 162 9.26 -18.39 6.38
N GLN A 163 10.04 -17.73 7.23
CA GLN A 163 9.90 -17.83 8.68
C GLN A 163 10.00 -16.45 9.31
N VAL A 164 9.20 -16.22 10.34
CA VAL A 164 9.29 -15.03 11.19
C VAL A 164 9.71 -15.51 12.59
N LYS A 165 10.73 -14.87 13.14
CA LYS A 165 11.18 -15.09 14.51
C LYS A 165 11.19 -13.78 15.25
N ARG A 166 10.51 -13.72 16.37
CA ARG A 166 10.56 -12.57 17.26
C ARG A 166 11.94 -12.53 17.93
N SER A 167 12.63 -11.41 17.82
CA SER A 167 13.97 -11.19 18.41
C SER A 167 13.93 -10.43 19.73
N GLY A 168 12.87 -9.63 19.94
CA GLY A 168 12.69 -8.82 21.14
C GLY A 168 11.22 -8.50 21.43
N PRO A 169 10.93 -7.78 22.50
CA PRO A 169 9.55 -7.44 22.87
C PRO A 169 8.85 -6.55 21.84
N ASN A 170 9.61 -5.77 21.06
CA ASN A 170 9.12 -4.83 20.05
C ASN A 170 9.75 -5.08 18.66
N GLU A 171 10.33 -6.25 18.45
CA GLU A 171 11.02 -6.62 17.21
C GLU A 171 10.53 -7.96 16.65
#